data_10ddbe04c21cb4109ac64c563afafa50
#
_entry.id   10ddbe04c21cb4109ac64c563afafa50
#
_cell.length_a   1.000
_cell.length_b   1.000
_cell.length_c   1.000
_cell.angle_alpha   90.00
_cell.angle_beta   90.00
_cell.angle_gamma   90.00
#
_symmetry.space_group_name_H-M   'P 1'
#
loop_
_entity.id
_entity.type
_entity.pdbx_description
1 polymer ?
#
loop_
_entity_poly.entity_id
_entity_poly.type
_entity_poly.pdbx_seq_one_letter_code
_entity_poly.pdbx_strand_id
1 'polypeptide(L)'
;AIVVDDTLYSRPRSKNVELLANVHDHTGKGGRFKCGFRLLTLAWTDGVTLIPLLFRHLSSQDKKNRFNEINPKIDKRSCGYKARQQAISSAPKVLVEMLTQVVKAGVPSKHVLFDCWFAYPVTIIEIAKMGLNVVARLKKTPKVKYLLGGEKKTLSQIYSLAKKRRGRSKYLLSVCVKLYNQDNEMIDAHIVYVRDGNSRKKWIALISTDMELSEEEIIQLYGKRWDIEVFFKVCKSYLRLGSEFHGLSYDAITAHTAVVMTRYMILALEKRQKEDPRALGELFFECYDEVADIQFVEALELILSLLRDVLEENLFLSGEQIDELIDAFIAKLPEYYKSKMEHKKAS
;
A
#
# COMPACT_ATOMS: atom_id res chain seq x y z
N ALA A 1 -11.77 6.73 -5.34
CA ALA A 1 -11.61 5.40 -5.93
C ALA A 1 -10.91 4.45 -4.96
N ILE A 2 -11.18 3.15 -5.06
CA ILE A 2 -10.37 2.11 -4.42
C ILE A 2 -9.25 1.76 -5.38
N VAL A 3 -8.03 1.71 -4.89
CA VAL A 3 -6.83 1.32 -5.65
C VAL A 3 -6.31 0.01 -5.11
N VAL A 4 -5.93 -0.90 -6.02
CA VAL A 4 -5.43 -2.23 -5.68
C VAL A 4 -4.09 -2.45 -6.34
N ASP A 5 -3.12 -2.86 -5.56
CA ASP A 5 -1.83 -3.33 -6.08
C ASP A 5 -1.16 -4.27 -5.08
N ASP A 6 -0.12 -4.95 -5.50
CA ASP A 6 0.69 -5.76 -4.62
C ASP A 6 2.19 -5.44 -4.73
N THR A 7 2.87 -5.64 -3.62
CA THR A 7 4.31 -5.42 -3.56
C THR A 7 5.02 -6.58 -2.89
N LEU A 8 6.30 -6.75 -3.20
CA LEU A 8 7.12 -7.76 -2.53
C LEU A 8 7.40 -7.34 -1.07
N TYR A 9 7.03 -8.21 -0.13
CA TYR A 9 7.48 -8.19 1.25
C TYR A 9 8.61 -9.20 1.40
N SER A 10 9.86 -8.72 1.25
CA SER A 10 11.04 -9.56 1.13
C SER A 10 11.50 -10.10 2.48
N ARG A 11 11.90 -11.39 2.52
CA ARG A 11 12.47 -12.07 3.70
C ARG A 11 13.68 -12.95 3.30
N PRO A 12 14.72 -12.39 2.69
CA PRO A 12 15.76 -13.16 2.01
C PRO A 12 16.61 -14.04 2.95
N ARG A 13 16.71 -13.68 4.23
CA ARG A 13 17.51 -14.41 5.23
C ARG A 13 16.68 -15.29 6.16
N SER A 14 15.36 -15.32 5.97
CA SER A 14 14.46 -16.08 6.83
C SER A 14 14.31 -17.50 6.31
N LYS A 15 14.21 -18.48 7.23
CA LYS A 15 13.92 -19.87 6.92
C LYS A 15 12.69 -20.41 7.66
N ASN A 16 12.44 -19.94 8.87
CA ASN A 16 11.43 -20.47 9.79
C ASN A 16 10.16 -19.62 9.88
N VAL A 17 9.97 -18.67 8.98
CA VAL A 17 8.76 -17.83 8.98
C VAL A 17 7.58 -18.66 8.47
N GLU A 18 6.48 -18.62 9.19
CA GLU A 18 5.23 -19.31 8.82
C GLU A 18 4.75 -18.86 7.44
N LEU A 19 4.37 -19.79 6.59
CA LEU A 19 3.92 -19.55 5.20
C LEU A 19 4.92 -18.83 4.28
N LEU A 20 6.19 -18.78 4.68
CA LEU A 20 7.24 -18.23 3.82
C LEU A 20 7.30 -18.98 2.49
N ALA A 21 7.41 -18.26 1.39
CA ALA A 21 7.44 -18.86 0.06
C ALA A 21 8.40 -18.14 -0.90
N ASN A 22 8.76 -18.85 -1.97
CA ASN A 22 9.33 -18.23 -3.15
C ASN A 22 8.21 -17.57 -3.96
N VAL A 23 8.19 -16.24 -3.98
CA VAL A 23 7.21 -15.44 -4.71
C VAL A 23 7.86 -14.69 -5.87
N HIS A 24 7.09 -14.46 -6.93
CA HIS A 24 7.60 -13.80 -8.12
C HIS A 24 7.85 -12.31 -7.84
N ASP A 25 9.05 -11.83 -8.13
CA ASP A 25 9.40 -10.41 -8.07
C ASP A 25 9.16 -9.75 -9.44
N HIS A 26 8.11 -8.94 -9.52
CA HIS A 26 7.75 -8.24 -10.76
C HIS A 26 8.66 -7.03 -11.07
N THR A 27 9.45 -6.57 -10.08
CA THR A 27 10.33 -5.40 -10.23
C THR A 27 11.70 -5.74 -10.82
N GLY A 28 12.08 -7.00 -10.78
CA GLY A 28 13.38 -7.48 -11.26
C GLY A 28 13.42 -7.69 -12.77
N LYS A 29 14.45 -7.19 -13.46
CA LYS A 29 14.74 -7.61 -14.84
C LYS A 29 15.02 -9.12 -14.84
N GLY A 30 14.15 -9.91 -15.48
CA GLY A 30 14.34 -11.35 -15.68
C GLY A 30 13.54 -12.29 -14.76
N GLY A 31 12.44 -11.83 -14.14
CA GLY A 31 11.45 -12.72 -13.51
C GLY A 31 12.03 -13.62 -12.41
N ARG A 32 12.76 -13.04 -11.45
CA ARG A 32 13.36 -13.81 -10.36
C ARG A 32 12.37 -14.06 -9.25
N PHE A 33 12.36 -15.29 -8.74
CA PHE A 33 11.68 -15.62 -7.49
C PHE A 33 12.51 -15.10 -6.31
N LYS A 34 11.83 -14.53 -5.32
CA LYS A 34 12.42 -14.09 -4.05
C LYS A 34 11.68 -14.69 -2.88
N CYS A 35 12.44 -14.95 -1.82
CA CYS A 35 11.89 -15.45 -0.56
C CYS A 35 11.14 -14.33 0.15
N GLY A 36 9.84 -14.55 0.46
CA GLY A 36 8.99 -13.55 1.09
C GLY A 36 7.49 -13.80 0.87
N PHE A 37 6.76 -12.71 0.79
CA PHE A 37 5.32 -12.66 0.54
C PHE A 37 4.99 -11.60 -0.51
N ARG A 38 3.85 -11.73 -1.17
CA ARG A 38 3.25 -10.63 -1.93
C ARG A 38 2.25 -9.93 -1.01
N LEU A 39 2.50 -8.67 -0.72
CA LEU A 39 1.62 -7.85 0.10
C LEU A 39 0.56 -7.22 -0.81
N LEU A 40 -0.60 -7.88 -0.92
CA LEU A 40 -1.77 -7.34 -1.61
C LEU A 40 -2.41 -6.28 -0.72
N THR A 41 -2.64 -5.09 -1.26
CA THR A 41 -3.19 -3.95 -0.54
C THR A 41 -4.34 -3.31 -1.31
N LEU A 42 -5.42 -3.00 -0.60
CA LEU A 42 -6.50 -2.13 -1.03
C LEU A 42 -6.35 -0.80 -0.31
N ALA A 43 -6.41 0.29 -1.06
CA ALA A 43 -6.39 1.64 -0.51
C ALA A 43 -7.49 2.50 -1.16
N TRP A 44 -7.97 3.49 -0.44
CA TRP A 44 -8.85 4.53 -0.98
C TRP A 44 -8.03 5.76 -1.36
N THR A 45 -8.36 6.39 -2.49
CA THR A 45 -7.75 7.66 -2.89
C THR A 45 -8.77 8.60 -3.51
N ASP A 46 -8.59 9.88 -3.27
CA ASP A 46 -9.27 10.99 -3.98
C ASP A 46 -8.39 11.57 -5.10
N GLY A 47 -7.13 11.13 -5.20
CA GLY A 47 -6.11 11.64 -6.13
C GLY A 47 -5.12 12.60 -5.47
N VAL A 48 -5.30 12.92 -4.20
CA VAL A 48 -4.40 13.74 -3.38
C VAL A 48 -3.91 12.95 -2.15
N THR A 49 -4.83 12.30 -1.47
CA THR A 49 -4.56 11.50 -0.27
C THR A 49 -4.88 10.06 -0.55
N LEU A 50 -3.99 9.16 -0.13
CA LEU A 50 -4.23 7.73 -0.16
C LEU A 50 -4.32 7.19 1.27
N ILE A 51 -5.35 6.39 1.54
CA ILE A 51 -5.58 5.74 2.84
C ILE A 51 -5.63 4.22 2.61
N PRO A 52 -4.68 3.43 3.16
CA PRO A 52 -4.76 1.97 3.10
C PRO A 52 -5.97 1.47 3.90
N LEU A 53 -6.74 0.57 3.30
CA LEU A 53 -7.97 0.02 3.87
C LEU A 53 -7.77 -1.39 4.41
N LEU A 54 -7.26 -2.27 3.56
CA LEU A 54 -7.02 -3.69 3.88
C LEU A 54 -5.76 -4.17 3.20
N PHE A 55 -5.12 -5.18 3.81
CA PHE A 55 -3.99 -5.87 3.20
C PHE A 55 -3.99 -7.36 3.53
N ARG A 56 -3.27 -8.15 2.71
CA ARG A 56 -2.98 -9.58 2.96
C ARG A 56 -1.58 -9.92 2.47
N HIS A 57 -0.84 -10.66 3.30
CA HIS A 57 0.41 -11.29 2.89
C HIS A 57 0.08 -12.58 2.15
N LEU A 58 0.25 -12.59 0.84
CA LEU A 58 0.01 -13.76 0.01
C LEU A 58 1.29 -14.60 -0.08
N SER A 59 1.14 -15.87 0.22
CA SER A 59 2.14 -16.92 -0.01
C SER A 59 1.92 -17.56 -1.37
N SER A 60 2.58 -18.68 -1.66
CA SER A 60 2.31 -19.44 -2.87
C SER A 60 1.14 -20.40 -2.66
N GLN A 61 0.26 -20.54 -3.68
CA GLN A 61 -0.74 -21.61 -3.72
C GLN A 61 -0.09 -22.99 -3.82
N ASP A 62 0.99 -23.08 -4.60
CA ASP A 62 1.74 -24.33 -4.75
C ASP A 62 2.59 -24.58 -3.50
N LYS A 63 2.30 -25.71 -2.85
CA LYS A 63 3.01 -26.17 -1.66
C LYS A 63 4.51 -26.32 -1.90
N LYS A 64 4.93 -26.67 -3.12
CA LYS A 64 6.35 -26.83 -3.47
C LYS A 64 7.15 -25.54 -3.36
N ASN A 65 6.50 -24.40 -3.48
CA ASN A 65 7.13 -23.09 -3.37
C ASN A 65 7.16 -22.54 -1.94
N ARG A 66 6.44 -23.19 -1.00
CA ARG A 66 6.41 -22.79 0.42
C ARG A 66 7.50 -23.49 1.21
N PHE A 67 8.17 -22.77 2.07
CA PHE A 67 9.18 -23.30 3.00
C PHE A 67 8.51 -23.87 4.27
N ASN A 68 7.46 -23.22 4.72
CA ASN A 68 6.73 -23.60 5.94
C ASN A 68 5.23 -23.52 5.70
N GLU A 69 4.50 -24.40 6.37
CA GLU A 69 3.04 -24.47 6.31
C GLU A 69 2.39 -23.69 7.47
N ILE A 70 1.07 -23.67 7.50
CA ILE A 70 0.28 -23.09 8.59
C ILE A 70 0.58 -23.84 9.88
N ASN A 71 0.80 -23.10 10.97
CA ASN A 71 1.00 -23.68 12.29
C ASN A 71 -0.22 -24.54 12.68
N PRO A 72 -0.05 -25.87 12.91
CA PRO A 72 -1.17 -26.77 13.18
C PRO A 72 -1.89 -26.51 14.52
N LYS A 73 -1.27 -25.74 15.42
CA LYS A 73 -1.82 -25.41 16.75
C LYS A 73 -2.83 -24.26 16.72
N ILE A 74 -3.03 -23.60 15.57
CA ILE A 74 -3.95 -22.46 15.45
C ILE A 74 -5.40 -22.95 15.45
N ASP A 75 -6.26 -22.30 16.25
CA ASP A 75 -7.70 -22.54 16.21
C ASP A 75 -8.27 -22.18 14.83
N LYS A 76 -8.83 -23.19 14.16
CA LYS A 76 -9.39 -23.07 12.81
C LYS A 76 -10.59 -22.11 12.72
N ARG A 77 -11.22 -21.76 13.84
CA ARG A 77 -12.34 -20.80 13.91
C ARG A 77 -11.85 -19.37 13.99
N SER A 78 -10.59 -19.14 14.31
CA SER A 78 -10.01 -17.80 14.48
C SER A 78 -9.91 -17.01 13.18
N CYS A 79 -9.95 -15.67 13.27
CA CYS A 79 -9.68 -14.79 12.14
C CYS A 79 -8.25 -14.96 11.61
N GLY A 80 -7.29 -15.28 12.50
CA GLY A 80 -5.91 -15.58 12.14
C GLY A 80 -5.77 -16.81 11.24
N TYR A 81 -6.55 -17.87 11.49
CA TYR A 81 -6.58 -19.04 10.61
C TYR A 81 -7.19 -18.70 9.23
N LYS A 82 -8.32 -17.96 9.21
CA LYS A 82 -8.94 -17.50 7.96
C LYS A 82 -7.97 -16.65 7.11
N ALA A 83 -7.19 -15.76 7.74
CA ALA A 83 -6.18 -14.98 7.07
C ALA A 83 -5.08 -15.85 6.43
N ARG A 84 -4.67 -16.93 7.08
CA ARG A 84 -3.72 -17.91 6.54
C ARG A 84 -4.27 -18.72 5.36
N GLN A 85 -5.55 -19.08 5.40
CA GLN A 85 -6.23 -19.69 4.26
C GLN A 85 -6.28 -18.74 3.05
N GLN A 86 -6.53 -17.47 3.29
CA GLN A 86 -6.44 -16.45 2.25
C GLN A 86 -5.01 -16.32 1.71
N ALA A 87 -4.00 -16.40 2.57
CA ALA A 87 -2.59 -16.28 2.15
C ALA A 87 -2.16 -17.36 1.14
N ILE A 88 -2.76 -18.54 1.17
CA ILE A 88 -2.49 -19.65 0.22
C ILE A 88 -3.54 -19.75 -0.89
N SER A 89 -4.43 -18.77 -1.00
CA SER A 89 -5.45 -18.68 -2.07
C SER A 89 -4.94 -17.84 -3.25
N SER A 90 -5.66 -17.88 -4.39
CA SER A 90 -5.31 -17.05 -5.54
C SER A 90 -5.54 -15.57 -5.26
N ALA A 91 -4.65 -14.71 -5.71
CA ALA A 91 -4.73 -13.27 -5.50
C ALA A 91 -6.07 -12.65 -6.01
N PRO A 92 -6.63 -13.04 -7.18
CA PRO A 92 -7.93 -12.53 -7.61
C PRO A 92 -9.09 -12.92 -6.67
N LYS A 93 -9.07 -14.15 -6.12
CA LYS A 93 -10.08 -14.58 -5.15
C LYS A 93 -9.99 -13.75 -3.86
N VAL A 94 -8.78 -13.58 -3.34
CA VAL A 94 -8.55 -12.77 -2.13
C VAL A 94 -8.94 -11.31 -2.36
N LEU A 95 -8.65 -10.76 -3.54
CA LEU A 95 -9.08 -9.42 -3.92
C LEU A 95 -10.61 -9.26 -3.83
N VAL A 96 -11.38 -10.19 -4.41
CA VAL A 96 -12.84 -10.18 -4.37
C VAL A 96 -13.36 -10.25 -2.92
N GLU A 97 -12.78 -11.13 -2.10
CA GLU A 97 -13.12 -11.25 -0.67
C GLU A 97 -12.80 -9.95 0.12
N MET A 98 -11.67 -9.30 -0.15
CA MET A 98 -11.29 -8.04 0.47
C MET A 98 -12.21 -6.89 0.04
N LEU A 99 -12.55 -6.79 -1.25
CA LEU A 99 -13.50 -5.79 -1.77
C LEU A 99 -14.89 -5.97 -1.15
N THR A 100 -15.35 -7.22 -0.99
CA THR A 100 -16.61 -7.50 -0.28
C THR A 100 -16.61 -6.94 1.15
N GLN A 101 -15.48 -7.01 1.86
CA GLN A 101 -15.36 -6.44 3.21
C GLN A 101 -15.41 -4.91 3.17
N VAL A 102 -14.73 -4.29 2.21
CA VAL A 102 -14.70 -2.82 2.03
C VAL A 102 -16.08 -2.26 1.69
N VAL A 103 -16.82 -2.94 0.80
CA VAL A 103 -18.20 -2.58 0.45
C VAL A 103 -19.12 -2.70 1.66
N LYS A 104 -19.03 -3.81 2.41
CA LYS A 104 -19.80 -4.01 3.64
C LYS A 104 -19.50 -2.97 4.73
N ALA A 105 -18.27 -2.48 4.77
CA ALA A 105 -17.86 -1.41 5.68
C ALA A 105 -18.37 -0.01 5.26
N GLY A 106 -19.04 0.11 4.11
CA GLY A 106 -19.61 1.36 3.64
C GLY A 106 -18.57 2.38 3.13
N VAL A 107 -17.38 1.93 2.71
CA VAL A 107 -16.36 2.84 2.16
C VAL A 107 -16.89 3.48 0.87
N PRO A 108 -16.98 4.82 0.80
CA PRO A 108 -17.57 5.50 -0.34
C PRO A 108 -16.64 5.42 -1.57
N SER A 109 -16.97 4.57 -2.52
CA SER A 109 -16.26 4.48 -3.80
C SER A 109 -17.18 3.93 -4.88
N LYS A 110 -17.11 4.51 -6.08
CA LYS A 110 -17.76 3.99 -7.29
C LYS A 110 -16.82 3.13 -8.14
N HIS A 111 -15.50 3.33 -8.02
CA HIS A 111 -14.52 2.74 -8.93
C HIS A 111 -13.44 1.97 -8.18
N VAL A 112 -13.00 0.87 -8.80
CA VAL A 112 -11.84 0.07 -8.38
C VAL A 112 -10.80 0.12 -9.48
N LEU A 113 -9.56 0.48 -9.13
CA LEU A 113 -8.44 0.67 -10.04
C LEU A 113 -7.37 -0.39 -9.78
N PHE A 114 -6.91 -1.10 -10.81
CA PHE A 114 -5.82 -2.07 -10.66
C PHE A 114 -5.03 -2.30 -11.95
N ASP A 115 -3.89 -2.95 -11.81
CA ASP A 115 -3.04 -3.33 -12.92
C ASP A 115 -3.55 -4.62 -13.62
N CYS A 116 -2.92 -4.95 -14.71
CA CYS A 116 -3.25 -6.07 -15.59
C CYS A 116 -3.19 -7.46 -14.93
N TRP A 117 -2.59 -7.59 -13.76
CA TRP A 117 -2.53 -8.83 -12.98
C TRP A 117 -3.89 -9.31 -12.48
N PHE A 118 -4.79 -8.37 -12.20
CA PHE A 118 -6.13 -8.65 -11.71
C PHE A 118 -7.21 -8.50 -12.78
N ALA A 119 -6.85 -7.97 -13.96
CA ALA A 119 -7.78 -7.60 -15.02
C ALA A 119 -8.23 -8.78 -15.89
N TYR A 120 -8.76 -9.83 -15.26
CA TYR A 120 -9.39 -10.94 -15.95
C TYR A 120 -10.90 -10.73 -16.00
N PRO A 121 -11.59 -11.11 -17.11
CA PRO A 121 -13.04 -10.95 -17.26
C PRO A 121 -13.84 -11.46 -16.06
N VAL A 122 -13.49 -12.64 -15.53
CA VAL A 122 -14.15 -13.23 -14.36
C VAL A 122 -14.04 -12.31 -13.13
N THR A 123 -12.85 -11.81 -12.84
CA THR A 123 -12.62 -10.91 -11.69
C THR A 123 -13.39 -9.60 -11.85
N ILE A 124 -13.39 -9.04 -13.07
CA ILE A 124 -14.10 -7.77 -13.36
C ILE A 124 -15.62 -7.95 -13.19
N ILE A 125 -16.18 -9.06 -13.67
CA ILE A 125 -17.61 -9.38 -13.54
C ILE A 125 -17.98 -9.54 -12.05
N GLU A 126 -17.18 -10.26 -11.27
CA GLU A 126 -17.42 -10.41 -9.83
C GLU A 126 -17.39 -9.08 -9.07
N ILE A 127 -16.50 -8.17 -9.44
CA ILE A 127 -16.44 -6.82 -8.85
C ILE A 127 -17.66 -6.00 -9.27
N ALA A 128 -18.08 -6.08 -10.53
CA ALA A 128 -19.27 -5.37 -11.02
C ALA A 128 -20.56 -5.83 -10.31
N LYS A 129 -20.68 -7.12 -9.95
CA LYS A 129 -21.79 -7.64 -9.14
C LYS A 129 -21.91 -6.99 -7.75
N MET A 130 -20.83 -6.43 -7.22
CA MET A 130 -20.83 -5.71 -5.95
C MET A 130 -21.31 -4.25 -6.09
N GLY A 131 -21.68 -3.80 -7.30
CA GLY A 131 -22.05 -2.42 -7.59
C GLY A 131 -20.87 -1.48 -7.76
N LEU A 132 -19.65 -2.03 -7.98
CA LEU A 132 -18.43 -1.27 -8.22
C LEU A 132 -18.05 -1.30 -9.70
N ASN A 133 -17.67 -0.16 -10.24
CA ASN A 133 -17.09 -0.06 -11.57
C ASN A 133 -15.60 -0.33 -11.54
N VAL A 134 -15.07 -0.97 -12.57
CA VAL A 134 -13.66 -1.29 -12.70
C VAL A 134 -13.02 -0.39 -13.75
N VAL A 135 -11.87 0.22 -13.42
CA VAL A 135 -10.97 0.81 -14.41
C VAL A 135 -9.60 0.16 -14.25
N ALA A 136 -9.13 -0.53 -15.29
CA ALA A 136 -7.93 -1.34 -15.21
C ALA A 136 -7.12 -1.33 -16.51
N ARG A 137 -5.82 -1.63 -16.39
CA ARG A 137 -5.00 -1.95 -17.54
C ARG A 137 -5.20 -3.40 -17.94
N LEU A 138 -5.32 -3.67 -19.24
CA LEU A 138 -5.49 -5.02 -19.77
C LEU A 138 -4.13 -5.63 -20.18
N LYS A 139 -3.99 -6.93 -19.94
CA LYS A 139 -2.83 -7.69 -20.39
C LYS A 139 -2.98 -8.10 -21.84
N LYS A 140 -1.99 -7.76 -22.67
CA LYS A 140 -1.93 -8.23 -24.05
C LYS A 140 -1.56 -9.71 -24.07
N THR A 141 -2.55 -10.58 -24.26
CA THR A 141 -2.39 -12.04 -24.30
C THR A 141 -3.38 -12.66 -25.29
N PRO A 142 -3.02 -13.75 -25.99
CA PRO A 142 -3.95 -14.46 -26.85
C PRO A 142 -5.00 -15.28 -26.07
N LYS A 143 -4.79 -15.50 -24.77
CA LYS A 143 -5.67 -16.34 -23.94
C LYS A 143 -6.97 -15.64 -23.52
N VAL A 144 -6.98 -14.30 -23.50
CA VAL A 144 -8.15 -13.50 -23.10
C VAL A 144 -8.80 -12.92 -24.36
N LYS A 145 -10.09 -13.14 -24.50
CA LYS A 145 -10.92 -12.65 -25.61
C LYS A 145 -12.09 -11.84 -25.08
N TYR A 146 -12.51 -10.87 -25.87
CA TYR A 146 -13.62 -9.96 -25.65
C TYR A 146 -14.63 -10.11 -26.78
N LEU A 147 -15.90 -9.96 -26.50
CA LEU A 147 -16.94 -10.06 -27.50
C LEU A 147 -17.14 -8.70 -28.19
N LEU A 148 -16.84 -8.60 -29.47
CA LEU A 148 -17.01 -7.41 -30.29
C LEU A 148 -17.87 -7.77 -31.51
N GLY A 149 -19.07 -7.17 -31.62
CA GLY A 149 -20.00 -7.46 -32.73
C GLY A 149 -20.40 -8.94 -32.82
N GLY A 150 -20.51 -9.64 -31.68
CA GLY A 150 -20.85 -11.07 -31.64
C GLY A 150 -19.66 -12.02 -31.79
N GLU A 151 -18.46 -11.53 -32.10
CA GLU A 151 -17.25 -12.34 -32.26
C GLU A 151 -16.25 -12.21 -31.14
N LYS A 152 -15.62 -13.33 -30.75
CA LYS A 152 -14.59 -13.39 -29.71
C LYS A 152 -13.22 -12.99 -30.26
N LYS A 153 -12.74 -11.81 -29.91
CA LYS A 153 -11.48 -11.22 -30.38
C LYS A 153 -10.51 -10.87 -29.24
N THR A 154 -9.24 -11.04 -29.50
CA THR A 154 -8.17 -10.58 -28.60
C THR A 154 -7.97 -9.07 -28.73
N LEU A 155 -7.29 -8.44 -27.76
CA LEU A 155 -6.94 -7.02 -27.84
C LEU A 155 -6.20 -6.64 -29.12
N SER A 156 -5.29 -7.50 -29.59
CA SER A 156 -4.52 -7.24 -30.84
C SER A 156 -5.40 -7.30 -32.08
N GLN A 157 -6.33 -8.24 -32.15
CA GLN A 157 -7.30 -8.33 -33.23
C GLN A 157 -8.25 -7.14 -33.26
N ILE A 158 -8.80 -6.75 -32.11
CA ILE A 158 -9.63 -5.54 -31.97
C ILE A 158 -8.86 -4.31 -32.45
N TYR A 159 -7.61 -4.14 -31.97
CA TYR A 159 -6.77 -3.02 -32.39
C TYR A 159 -6.52 -3.01 -33.91
N SER A 160 -6.32 -4.15 -34.55
CA SER A 160 -6.05 -4.23 -36.01
C SER A 160 -7.26 -3.88 -36.87
N LEU A 161 -8.49 -4.20 -36.44
CA LEU A 161 -9.71 -4.03 -37.21
C LEU A 161 -10.16 -2.58 -37.38
N ALA A 162 -9.92 -1.73 -36.39
CA ALA A 162 -10.46 -0.38 -36.37
C ALA A 162 -9.44 0.66 -36.86
N LYS A 163 -9.95 1.74 -37.49
CA LYS A 163 -9.12 2.91 -37.86
C LYS A 163 -8.69 3.68 -36.63
N LYS A 164 -7.38 3.95 -36.49
CA LYS A 164 -6.80 4.63 -35.34
C LYS A 164 -6.87 6.13 -35.52
N ARG A 165 -7.08 6.86 -34.41
CA ARG A 165 -6.91 8.31 -34.38
C ARG A 165 -5.45 8.69 -34.62
N ARG A 166 -5.23 9.76 -35.35
CA ARG A 166 -3.90 10.29 -35.70
C ARG A 166 -3.61 11.61 -34.96
N GLY A 167 -2.38 12.08 -35.04
CA GLY A 167 -1.99 13.36 -34.49
C GLY A 167 -1.81 13.38 -32.97
N ARG A 168 -2.22 14.48 -32.33
CA ARG A 168 -2.07 14.73 -30.89
C ARG A 168 -3.18 14.12 -30.02
N SER A 169 -3.98 13.20 -30.55
CA SER A 169 -5.06 12.58 -29.77
C SER A 169 -4.52 11.88 -28.53
N LYS A 170 -5.18 12.06 -27.39
CA LYS A 170 -4.84 11.43 -26.11
C LYS A 170 -4.98 9.91 -26.17
N TYR A 171 -5.84 9.38 -27.02
CA TYR A 171 -6.01 7.94 -27.23
C TYR A 171 -6.01 7.57 -28.73
N LEU A 172 -5.73 6.31 -29.02
CA LEU A 172 -5.59 5.78 -30.39
C LEU A 172 -6.89 5.20 -30.93
N LEU A 173 -7.64 4.52 -30.08
CA LEU A 173 -8.84 3.79 -30.40
C LEU A 173 -9.70 3.62 -29.15
N SER A 174 -11.00 3.65 -29.32
CA SER A 174 -11.99 3.39 -28.29
C SER A 174 -13.06 2.47 -28.86
N VAL A 175 -13.43 1.41 -28.14
CA VAL A 175 -14.42 0.42 -28.55
C VAL A 175 -15.21 -0.11 -27.35
N CYS A 176 -16.52 -0.30 -27.56
CA CYS A 176 -17.37 -1.01 -26.62
C CYS A 176 -17.30 -2.51 -26.89
N VAL A 177 -17.15 -3.31 -25.87
CA VAL A 177 -17.10 -4.77 -25.92
C VAL A 177 -17.96 -5.36 -24.82
N LYS A 178 -18.26 -6.67 -24.90
CA LYS A 178 -18.80 -7.40 -23.76
C LYS A 178 -17.73 -8.31 -23.16
N LEU A 179 -17.59 -8.24 -21.85
CA LEU A 179 -16.88 -9.24 -21.04
C LEU A 179 -17.82 -10.43 -20.82
N TYR A 180 -17.27 -11.61 -20.75
CA TYR A 180 -18.02 -12.83 -20.43
C TYR A 180 -17.19 -13.77 -19.54
N ASN A 181 -17.86 -14.53 -18.70
CA ASN A 181 -17.27 -15.59 -17.89
C ASN A 181 -17.70 -16.99 -18.39
N GLN A 182 -17.33 -18.02 -17.66
CA GLN A 182 -17.66 -19.40 -17.99
C GLN A 182 -19.16 -19.72 -17.82
N ASP A 183 -19.85 -18.97 -16.97
CA ASP A 183 -21.28 -19.10 -16.68
C ASP A 183 -22.15 -18.31 -17.67
N ASN A 184 -21.56 -17.80 -18.76
CA ASN A 184 -22.19 -16.95 -19.77
C ASN A 184 -22.76 -15.63 -19.24
N GLU A 185 -22.35 -15.20 -18.05
CA GLU A 185 -22.65 -13.85 -17.58
C GLU A 185 -21.89 -12.84 -18.42
N MET A 186 -22.56 -11.76 -18.81
CA MET A 186 -21.99 -10.73 -19.67
C MET A 186 -22.21 -9.35 -19.09
N ILE A 187 -21.18 -8.50 -19.19
CA ILE A 187 -21.29 -7.08 -18.88
C ILE A 187 -20.67 -6.26 -20.01
N ASP A 188 -21.22 -5.07 -20.24
CA ASP A 188 -20.65 -4.12 -21.18
C ASP A 188 -19.39 -3.47 -20.59
N ALA A 189 -18.42 -3.19 -21.44
CA ALA A 189 -17.19 -2.53 -21.06
C ALA A 189 -16.62 -1.69 -22.19
N HIS A 190 -15.95 -0.63 -21.85
CA HIS A 190 -15.30 0.30 -22.75
C HIS A 190 -13.79 0.06 -22.76
N ILE A 191 -13.19 -0.27 -23.88
CA ILE A 191 -11.74 -0.43 -24.03
C ILE A 191 -11.17 0.78 -24.76
N VAL A 192 -10.22 1.45 -24.08
CA VAL A 192 -9.49 2.62 -24.60
C VAL A 192 -8.03 2.26 -24.84
N TYR A 193 -7.57 2.37 -26.07
CA TYR A 193 -6.17 2.16 -26.43
C TYR A 193 -5.41 3.46 -26.39
N VAL A 194 -4.37 3.53 -25.58
CA VAL A 194 -3.51 4.71 -25.44
C VAL A 194 -2.08 4.39 -25.87
N ARG A 195 -1.31 5.42 -26.21
CA ARG A 195 0.11 5.25 -26.54
C ARG A 195 0.88 4.84 -25.29
N ASP A 196 1.81 3.91 -25.46
CA ASP A 196 2.75 3.58 -24.40
C ASP A 196 3.76 4.72 -24.26
N GLY A 197 3.84 5.34 -23.07
CA GLY A 197 4.77 6.44 -22.81
C GLY A 197 6.24 6.07 -23.06
N ASN A 198 6.59 4.79 -22.92
CA ASN A 198 7.95 4.28 -23.11
C ASN A 198 8.27 3.91 -24.58
N SER A 199 7.28 3.88 -25.46
CA SER A 199 7.50 3.50 -26.86
C SER A 199 6.41 4.02 -27.79
N ARG A 200 6.78 4.90 -28.73
CA ARG A 200 5.86 5.46 -29.73
C ARG A 200 5.16 4.40 -30.62
N LYS A 201 5.74 3.21 -30.74
CA LYS A 201 5.20 2.09 -31.55
C LYS A 201 4.29 1.14 -30.75
N LYS A 202 4.29 1.23 -29.42
CA LYS A 202 3.52 0.35 -28.54
C LYS A 202 2.25 1.06 -28.05
N TRP A 203 1.29 0.26 -27.65
CA TRP A 203 0.05 0.70 -27.02
C TRP A 203 -0.24 -0.13 -25.78
N ILE A 204 -0.96 0.48 -24.86
CA ILE A 204 -1.61 -0.17 -23.73
C ILE A 204 -3.12 -0.05 -23.91
N ALA A 205 -3.87 -0.97 -23.34
CA ALA A 205 -5.32 -0.94 -23.34
C ALA A 205 -5.82 -0.77 -21.91
N LEU A 206 -6.68 0.21 -21.70
CA LEU A 206 -7.44 0.41 -20.47
C LEU A 206 -8.85 -0.08 -20.70
N ILE A 207 -9.49 -0.61 -19.65
CA ILE A 207 -10.89 -1.01 -19.66
C ILE A 207 -11.64 -0.24 -18.59
N SER A 208 -12.89 0.13 -18.88
CA SER A 208 -13.85 0.63 -17.89
C SER A 208 -15.15 -0.17 -18.00
N THR A 209 -15.75 -0.54 -16.88
CA THR A 209 -17.14 -1.03 -16.82
C THR A 209 -18.14 0.11 -16.59
N ASP A 210 -17.65 1.30 -16.26
CA ASP A 210 -18.47 2.51 -16.24
C ASP A 210 -18.57 3.05 -17.66
N MET A 211 -19.76 2.90 -18.23
CA MET A 211 -20.06 3.30 -19.61
C MET A 211 -20.35 4.80 -19.76
N GLU A 212 -20.51 5.52 -18.65
CA GLU A 212 -20.74 6.97 -18.65
C GLU A 212 -19.46 7.77 -18.77
N LEU A 213 -18.29 7.16 -18.44
CA LEU A 213 -17.00 7.84 -18.52
C LEU A 213 -16.54 8.03 -19.96
N SER A 214 -16.09 9.23 -20.27
CA SER A 214 -15.35 9.52 -21.48
C SER A 214 -13.97 8.85 -21.47
N GLU A 215 -13.37 8.71 -22.64
CA GLU A 215 -12.02 8.11 -22.77
C GLU A 215 -10.96 8.89 -22.00
N GLU A 216 -11.10 10.21 -21.92
CA GLU A 216 -10.17 11.04 -21.17
C GLU A 216 -10.31 10.85 -19.67
N GLU A 217 -11.54 10.74 -19.17
CA GLU A 217 -11.82 10.45 -17.75
C GLU A 217 -11.32 9.07 -17.35
N ILE A 218 -11.46 8.04 -18.22
CA ILE A 218 -10.90 6.70 -18.00
C ILE A 218 -9.37 6.78 -17.84
N ILE A 219 -8.69 7.54 -18.70
CA ILE A 219 -7.23 7.71 -18.65
C ILE A 219 -6.82 8.45 -17.36
N GLN A 220 -7.51 9.53 -17.00
CA GLN A 220 -7.23 10.31 -15.80
C GLN A 220 -7.49 9.49 -14.52
N LEU A 221 -8.62 8.79 -14.49
CA LEU A 221 -8.98 7.95 -13.35
C LEU A 221 -7.96 6.82 -13.14
N TYR A 222 -7.54 6.14 -14.22
CA TYR A 222 -6.50 5.14 -14.15
C TYR A 222 -5.17 5.70 -13.63
N GLY A 223 -4.87 6.96 -13.94
CA GLY A 223 -3.68 7.66 -13.45
C GLY A 223 -3.57 7.68 -11.93
N LYS A 224 -4.71 7.79 -11.21
CA LYS A 224 -4.75 7.75 -9.73
C LYS A 224 -4.23 6.43 -9.14
N ARG A 225 -4.16 5.35 -9.93
CA ARG A 225 -3.55 4.10 -9.50
C ARG A 225 -2.08 4.27 -9.06
N TRP A 226 -1.39 5.28 -9.59
CA TRP A 226 0.00 5.55 -9.23
C TRP A 226 0.19 5.88 -7.75
N ASP A 227 -0.83 6.39 -7.08
CA ASP A 227 -0.76 6.77 -5.66
C ASP A 227 -0.35 5.59 -4.76
N ILE A 228 -0.77 4.35 -5.09
CA ILE A 228 -0.40 3.17 -4.30
C ILE A 228 1.08 2.78 -4.48
N GLU A 229 1.69 3.08 -5.63
CA GLU A 229 3.13 2.85 -5.84
C GLU A 229 3.95 3.84 -4.99
N VAL A 230 3.50 5.10 -4.90
CA VAL A 230 4.09 6.12 -4.01
C VAL A 230 3.94 5.69 -2.55
N PHE A 231 2.76 5.22 -2.16
CA PHE A 231 2.50 4.66 -0.83
C PHE A 231 3.48 3.54 -0.47
N PHE A 232 3.66 2.54 -1.33
CA PHE A 232 4.61 1.46 -1.08
C PHE A 232 6.05 1.96 -0.97
N LYS A 233 6.42 2.96 -1.78
CA LYS A 233 7.75 3.59 -1.69
C LYS A 233 7.96 4.25 -0.33
N VAL A 234 7.00 5.03 0.14
CA VAL A 234 7.06 5.68 1.48
C VAL A 234 7.16 4.63 2.59
N CYS A 235 6.27 3.62 2.58
CA CYS A 235 6.28 2.56 3.58
C CYS A 235 7.61 1.81 3.65
N LYS A 236 8.24 1.52 2.50
CA LYS A 236 9.52 0.80 2.45
C LYS A 236 10.71 1.68 2.79
N SER A 237 10.75 2.91 2.28
CA SER A 237 11.91 3.79 2.41
C SER A 237 12.00 4.48 3.78
N TYR A 238 10.88 4.94 4.30
CA TYR A 238 10.84 5.72 5.54
C TYR A 238 10.27 4.92 6.72
N LEU A 239 9.17 4.19 6.52
CA LEU A 239 8.48 3.48 7.60
C LEU A 239 8.96 2.04 7.80
N ARG A 240 10.05 1.65 7.12
CA ARG A 240 10.76 0.37 7.29
C ARG A 240 9.91 -0.88 7.10
N LEU A 241 8.92 -0.84 6.21
CA LEU A 241 8.09 -2.00 5.89
C LEU A 241 8.96 -3.20 5.48
N GLY A 242 8.92 -4.26 6.29
CA GLY A 242 9.65 -5.51 6.03
C GLY A 242 11.13 -5.51 6.41
N SER A 243 11.70 -4.44 6.97
CA SER A 243 13.13 -4.34 7.30
C SER A 243 13.45 -4.29 8.79
N GLU A 244 12.60 -3.75 9.64
CA GLU A 244 12.85 -3.61 11.09
C GLU A 244 12.41 -4.82 11.92
N PHE A 245 11.61 -5.70 11.37
CA PHE A 245 10.91 -6.72 12.14
C PHE A 245 11.32 -8.14 11.77
N HIS A 246 11.64 -8.95 12.77
CA HIS A 246 12.11 -10.34 12.61
C HIS A 246 11.14 -11.40 13.11
N GLY A 247 9.84 -11.10 13.23
CA GLY A 247 8.82 -12.05 13.66
C GLY A 247 8.73 -13.29 12.78
N LEU A 248 8.48 -14.45 13.40
CA LEU A 248 8.39 -15.75 12.74
C LEU A 248 6.95 -16.17 12.43
N SER A 249 5.98 -15.69 13.18
CA SER A 249 4.57 -16.02 12.94
C SER A 249 3.95 -15.11 11.89
N TYR A 250 2.96 -15.62 11.19
CA TYR A 250 2.17 -14.85 10.22
C TYR A 250 1.45 -13.66 10.88
N ASP A 251 0.95 -13.85 12.13
CA ASP A 251 0.29 -12.77 12.87
C ASP A 251 1.24 -11.66 13.24
N ALA A 252 2.47 -11.97 13.63
CA ALA A 252 3.48 -10.96 13.96
C ALA A 252 3.85 -10.10 12.75
N ILE A 253 3.99 -10.71 11.57
CA ILE A 253 4.22 -9.97 10.31
C ILE A 253 3.01 -9.10 9.95
N THR A 254 1.81 -9.61 10.15
CA THR A 254 0.57 -8.87 9.92
C THR A 254 0.46 -7.68 10.87
N ALA A 255 0.75 -7.86 12.16
CA ALA A 255 0.75 -6.78 13.15
C ALA A 255 1.77 -5.68 12.80
N HIS A 256 3.01 -6.06 12.46
CA HIS A 256 4.02 -5.09 12.03
C HIS A 256 3.54 -4.28 10.81
N THR A 257 2.99 -4.94 9.81
CA THR A 257 2.47 -4.26 8.61
C THR A 257 1.32 -3.30 8.97
N ALA A 258 0.41 -3.71 9.88
CA ALA A 258 -0.66 -2.85 10.35
C ALA A 258 -0.11 -1.58 11.04
N VAL A 259 0.91 -1.72 11.90
CA VAL A 259 1.57 -0.57 12.54
C VAL A 259 2.19 0.37 11.50
N VAL A 260 2.91 -0.16 10.50
CA VAL A 260 3.49 0.65 9.42
C VAL A 260 2.41 1.41 8.65
N MET A 261 1.31 0.75 8.30
CA MET A 261 0.19 1.40 7.59
C MET A 261 -0.50 2.46 8.45
N THR A 262 -0.64 2.22 9.76
CA THR A 262 -1.19 3.22 10.70
C THR A 262 -0.28 4.45 10.78
N ARG A 263 1.04 4.27 10.90
CA ARG A 263 2.01 5.38 10.85
C ARG A 263 1.88 6.19 9.56
N TYR A 264 1.74 5.52 8.42
CA TYR A 264 1.50 6.19 7.15
C TYR A 264 0.20 7.00 7.16
N MET A 265 -0.91 6.43 7.67
CA MET A 265 -2.20 7.13 7.74
C MET A 265 -2.11 8.41 8.58
N ILE A 266 -1.41 8.36 9.73
CA ILE A 266 -1.20 9.53 10.59
C ILE A 266 -0.49 10.64 9.81
N LEU A 267 0.62 10.32 9.13
CA LEU A 267 1.37 11.29 8.32
C LEU A 267 0.54 11.85 7.15
N ALA A 268 -0.25 11.00 6.49
CA ALA A 268 -1.10 11.42 5.38
C ALA A 268 -2.25 12.35 5.82
N LEU A 269 -2.84 12.08 7.00
CA LEU A 269 -3.87 12.93 7.60
C LEU A 269 -3.30 14.25 8.08
N GLU A 270 -2.15 14.23 8.74
CA GLU A 270 -1.45 15.43 9.21
C GLU A 270 -1.13 16.37 8.03
N LYS A 271 -0.56 15.80 6.96
CA LYS A 271 -0.31 16.54 5.73
C LYS A 271 -1.58 17.18 5.16
N ARG A 272 -2.69 16.45 5.16
CA ARG A 272 -3.96 16.93 4.63
C ARG A 272 -4.55 18.07 5.47
N GLN A 273 -4.52 17.94 6.80
CA GLN A 273 -5.10 18.93 7.73
C GLN A 273 -4.38 20.29 7.67
N LYS A 274 -3.07 20.26 7.53
CA LYS A 274 -2.24 21.47 7.49
C LYS A 274 -2.04 22.01 6.07
N GLU A 275 -2.61 21.38 5.04
CA GLU A 275 -2.31 21.69 3.63
C GLU A 275 -0.80 21.76 3.36
N ASP A 276 -0.03 20.89 4.04
CA ASP A 276 1.42 20.92 4.08
C ASP A 276 2.00 20.57 2.70
N PRO A 277 2.77 21.46 2.08
CA PRO A 277 3.34 21.24 0.75
C PRO A 277 4.49 20.23 0.75
N ARG A 278 5.06 19.91 1.93
CA ARG A 278 6.20 19.01 2.06
C ARG A 278 5.87 17.60 1.60
N ALA A 279 6.86 16.87 1.13
CA ALA A 279 6.72 15.45 0.86
C ALA A 279 6.55 14.66 2.17
N LEU A 280 5.84 13.50 2.12
CA LEU A 280 5.65 12.65 3.30
C LEU A 280 6.97 12.20 3.95
N GLY A 281 8.05 12.07 3.16
CA GLY A 281 9.36 11.76 3.69
C GLY A 281 9.96 12.88 4.52
N GLU A 282 9.79 14.13 4.12
CA GLU A 282 10.26 15.30 4.87
C GLU A 282 9.48 15.43 6.18
N LEU A 283 8.16 15.29 6.13
CA LEU A 283 7.32 15.28 7.32
C LEU A 283 7.70 14.14 8.28
N PHE A 284 8.04 12.96 7.76
CA PHE A 284 8.52 11.85 8.59
C PHE A 284 9.80 12.21 9.37
N PHE A 285 10.78 12.82 8.72
CA PHE A 285 12.03 13.19 9.39
C PHE A 285 11.81 14.26 10.45
N GLU A 286 10.97 15.25 10.20
CA GLU A 286 10.62 16.26 11.20
C GLU A 286 9.96 15.63 12.43
N CYS A 287 8.93 14.81 12.25
CA CYS A 287 8.30 14.09 13.36
C CYS A 287 9.29 13.16 14.11
N TYR A 288 10.25 12.57 13.41
CA TYR A 288 11.29 11.74 14.03
C TYR A 288 12.23 12.59 14.89
N ASP A 289 12.64 13.74 14.40
CA ASP A 289 13.53 14.66 15.13
C ASP A 289 12.83 15.24 16.37
N GLU A 290 11.54 15.60 16.27
CA GLU A 290 10.73 16.02 17.41
C GLU A 290 10.67 14.94 18.50
N VAL A 291 10.42 13.69 18.14
CA VAL A 291 10.40 12.56 19.10
C VAL A 291 11.78 12.33 19.73
N ALA A 292 12.85 12.43 18.95
CA ALA A 292 14.21 12.31 19.46
C ALA A 292 14.55 13.42 20.46
N ASP A 293 14.10 14.65 20.19
CA ASP A 293 14.27 15.80 21.07
C ASP A 293 13.50 15.62 22.39
N ILE A 294 12.26 15.14 22.34
CA ILE A 294 11.44 14.83 23.52
C ILE A 294 12.14 13.78 24.38
N GLN A 295 12.59 12.68 23.78
CA GLN A 295 13.30 11.61 24.53
C GLN A 295 14.60 12.12 25.17
N PHE A 296 15.33 13.00 24.48
CA PHE A 296 16.54 13.61 25.03
C PHE A 296 16.23 14.48 26.24
N VAL A 297 15.19 15.34 26.15
CA VAL A 297 14.80 16.22 27.29
C VAL A 297 14.32 15.40 28.50
N GLU A 298 13.53 14.34 28.26
CA GLU A 298 13.09 13.42 29.31
C GLU A 298 14.26 12.73 30.02
N ALA A 299 15.25 12.26 29.23
CA ALA A 299 16.46 11.67 29.80
C ALA A 299 17.29 12.67 30.63
N LEU A 300 17.39 13.92 30.15
CA LEU A 300 18.10 14.98 30.87
C LEU A 300 17.38 15.34 32.15
N GLU A 301 16.05 15.47 32.16
CA GLU A 301 15.26 15.73 33.37
C GLU A 301 15.42 14.61 34.40
N LEU A 302 15.44 13.35 33.97
CA LEU A 302 15.69 12.20 34.82
C LEU A 302 17.11 12.28 35.48
N ILE A 303 18.11 12.59 34.66
CA ILE A 303 19.50 12.73 35.17
C ILE A 303 19.59 13.85 36.19
N LEU A 304 18.93 14.99 35.95
CA LEU A 304 18.92 16.12 36.90
C LEU A 304 18.18 15.78 38.21
N SER A 305 17.08 15.01 38.12
CA SER A 305 16.37 14.49 39.28
C SER A 305 17.25 13.58 40.13
N LEU A 306 17.91 12.60 39.50
CA LEU A 306 18.84 11.69 40.19
C LEU A 306 20.04 12.43 40.81
N LEU A 307 20.54 13.45 40.11
CA LEU A 307 21.60 14.30 40.64
C LEU A 307 21.13 15.05 41.91
N ARG A 308 19.90 15.58 41.87
CA ARG A 308 19.28 16.22 43.02
C ARG A 308 19.21 15.27 44.23
N ASP A 309 18.67 14.06 44.01
CA ASP A 309 18.55 13.04 45.06
C ASP A 309 19.91 12.71 45.68
N VAL A 310 20.97 12.56 44.88
CA VAL A 310 22.33 12.31 45.38
C VAL A 310 22.89 13.50 46.15
N LEU A 311 22.61 14.73 45.73
CA LEU A 311 23.05 15.94 46.46
C LEU A 311 22.31 16.09 47.79
N GLU A 312 21.02 15.79 47.86
CA GLU A 312 20.21 15.79 49.09
C GLU A 312 20.69 14.72 50.10
N GLU A 313 21.05 13.52 49.60
CA GLU A 313 21.50 12.42 50.46
C GLU A 313 22.93 12.57 50.98
N ASN A 314 23.83 13.19 50.21
CA ASN A 314 25.27 13.14 50.52
C ASN A 314 25.90 14.48 50.90
N LEU A 315 25.19 15.60 50.71
CA LEU A 315 25.68 16.94 51.03
C LEU A 315 24.70 17.63 51.98
N PHE A 316 25.20 18.27 53.02
CA PHE A 316 24.41 19.06 53.98
C PHE A 316 23.99 20.42 53.37
N LEU A 317 23.39 20.39 52.16
CA LEU A 317 22.88 21.55 51.45
C LEU A 317 21.37 21.67 51.66
N SER A 318 20.89 22.92 51.78
CA SER A 318 19.44 23.14 51.76
C SER A 318 18.85 22.92 50.38
N GLY A 319 17.54 22.64 50.28
CA GLY A 319 16.88 22.50 48.99
C GLY A 319 17.07 23.73 48.07
N GLU A 320 17.05 24.96 48.65
CA GLU A 320 17.32 26.20 47.90
C GLU A 320 18.74 26.24 47.31
N GLN A 321 19.76 25.79 48.06
CA GLN A 321 21.13 25.73 47.56
C GLN A 321 21.31 24.69 46.45
N ILE A 322 20.57 23.59 46.52
CA ILE A 322 20.56 22.55 45.48
C ILE A 322 19.90 23.09 44.23
N ASP A 323 18.77 23.79 44.32
CA ASP A 323 18.10 24.44 43.20
C ASP A 323 19.01 25.48 42.53
N GLU A 324 19.70 26.34 43.29
CA GLU A 324 20.67 27.28 42.74
C GLU A 324 21.82 26.60 42.00
N LEU A 325 22.30 25.45 42.48
CA LEU A 325 23.34 24.66 41.78
C LEU A 325 22.85 24.05 40.49
N ILE A 326 21.63 23.52 40.48
CA ILE A 326 20.99 22.94 39.26
C ILE A 326 20.73 24.05 38.25
N ASP A 327 20.20 25.19 38.63
CA ASP A 327 19.99 26.34 37.77
C ASP A 327 21.29 26.89 37.19
N ALA A 328 22.34 26.97 38.01
CA ALA A 328 23.67 27.36 37.54
C ALA A 328 24.28 26.33 36.55
N PHE A 329 23.99 25.04 36.73
CA PHE A 329 24.38 24.01 35.79
C PHE A 329 23.62 24.17 34.48
N ILE A 330 22.30 24.32 34.52
CA ILE A 330 21.45 24.53 33.33
C ILE A 330 21.89 25.78 32.55
N ALA A 331 22.21 26.88 33.30
CA ALA A 331 22.71 28.12 32.71
C ALA A 331 24.03 27.95 31.94
N LYS A 332 24.85 26.95 32.26
CA LYS A 332 26.11 26.64 31.57
C LYS A 332 25.94 25.67 30.38
N LEU A 333 24.76 25.08 30.20
CA LEU A 333 24.52 24.22 29.04
C LEU A 333 24.64 25.04 27.76
N PRO A 334 25.09 24.39 26.62
CA PRO A 334 25.05 25.02 25.32
C PRO A 334 23.63 25.43 24.94
N GLU A 335 23.48 26.54 24.20
CA GLU A 335 22.17 27.09 23.76
C GLU A 335 21.27 26.07 23.06
N TYR A 336 21.87 25.15 22.32
CA TYR A 336 21.16 24.04 21.68
C TYR A 336 20.32 23.21 22.67
N TYR A 337 20.88 22.86 23.83
CA TYR A 337 20.18 22.09 24.86
C TYR A 337 19.14 22.91 25.62
N LYS A 338 19.41 24.18 25.90
CA LYS A 338 18.47 25.10 26.56
C LYS A 338 17.22 25.30 25.72
N SER A 339 17.37 25.54 24.41
CA SER A 339 16.25 25.73 23.49
C SER A 339 15.33 24.51 23.42
N LYS A 340 15.89 23.28 23.50
CA LYS A 340 15.09 22.06 23.53
C LYS A 340 14.26 21.90 24.81
N MET A 341 14.79 22.31 25.94
CA MET A 341 14.08 22.29 27.25
C MET A 341 12.94 23.33 27.27
N GLU A 342 13.13 24.50 26.64
CA GLU A 342 12.11 25.56 26.56
C GLU A 342 10.93 25.17 25.68
N HIS A 343 11.18 24.50 24.56
CA HIS A 343 10.11 24.02 23.64
C HIS A 343 9.15 23.03 24.31
N LYS A 344 9.64 22.17 25.22
CA LYS A 344 8.79 21.24 25.96
C LYS A 344 7.88 21.95 26.99
N LYS A 345 8.32 23.07 27.58
CA LYS A 345 7.49 23.85 28.52
C LYS A 345 6.38 24.65 27.82
N ALA A 346 6.48 24.82 26.51
CA ALA A 346 5.51 25.59 25.69
C ALA A 346 4.49 24.72 24.95
N SER A 347 4.69 23.39 24.92
CA SER A 347 3.77 22.40 24.34
C SER A 347 2.99 21.65 25.42
#